data_5b434f486ce6db0e07b19858ca6681b2
#
_entry.id   5b434f486ce6db0e07b19858ca6681b2
#
_cell.length_a   1.000
_cell.length_b   1.000
_cell.length_c   1.000
_cell.angle_alpha   90.00
_cell.angle_beta   90.00
_cell.angle_gamma   90.00
#
_symmetry.space_group_name_H-M   'P 1'
#
loop_
_entity.id
_entity.type
_entity.pdbx_description
1 polymer ?
#
loop_
_entity_poly.entity_id
_entity_poly.type
_entity_poly.pdbx_seq_one_letter_code
_entity_poly.pdbx_strand_id
1 'polypeptide(L)'
;VILMYLDQLDRLEVSSKGRNDFVSQADIEAERAILEILTKAYPDHGILAEESGAQEGGDYTWVIDPLDGTTNFLHGFPVFGISVGVTRKNIIEHGVVYDPLRDEMFTASRGGGAQLNGRRIRVSSTRHLEPALLGTGFPFRELKVIEPWMRTFEALLPKTAGIRRTGAASIDLAYVASGR
;
A
#
# COMPACT_ATOMS: atom_id res chain seq x y z
N VAL A 1 14.83 -5.89 5.04
CA VAL A 1 14.13 -6.13 6.32
C VAL A 1 12.98 -7.10 6.10
N ILE A 2 11.88 -6.74 5.41
CA ILE A 2 10.64 -7.54 5.31
C ILE A 2 10.92 -8.98 4.84
N LEU A 3 11.66 -9.18 3.75
CA LEU A 3 11.97 -10.52 3.23
C LEU A 3 12.75 -11.40 4.20
N MET A 4 13.54 -10.81 5.12
CA MET A 4 14.25 -11.57 6.15
C MET A 4 13.30 -12.22 7.15
N TYR A 5 12.15 -11.58 7.41
CA TYR A 5 11.14 -12.10 8.32
C TYR A 5 10.19 -13.08 7.65
N LEU A 6 10.07 -13.06 6.32
CA LEU A 6 9.16 -13.93 5.58
C LEU A 6 9.49 -15.43 5.78
N ASP A 7 10.78 -15.74 5.92
CA ASP A 7 11.26 -17.11 6.18
C ASP A 7 11.15 -17.53 7.66
N GLN A 8 10.66 -16.64 8.54
CA GLN A 8 10.61 -16.83 9.99
C GLN A 8 9.27 -16.41 10.61
N LEU A 9 8.18 -16.53 9.84
CA LEU A 9 6.84 -16.08 10.26
C LEU A 9 6.36 -16.69 11.57
N ASP A 10 6.72 -17.95 11.83
CA ASP A 10 6.42 -18.69 13.06
C ASP A 10 7.09 -18.13 14.32
N ARG A 11 8.08 -17.27 14.16
CA ARG A 11 8.86 -16.65 15.26
C ARG A 11 8.59 -15.16 15.43
N LEU A 12 7.76 -14.60 14.56
CA LEU A 12 7.45 -13.18 14.61
C LEU A 12 6.65 -12.80 15.86
N GLU A 13 7.08 -11.76 16.53
CA GLU A 13 6.25 -11.10 17.53
C GLU A 13 5.16 -10.30 16.82
N VAL A 14 3.90 -10.59 17.15
CA VAL A 14 2.71 -9.97 16.56
C VAL A 14 1.89 -9.35 17.67
N SER A 15 1.51 -8.10 17.50
CA SER A 15 0.60 -7.37 18.38
C SER A 15 -0.67 -6.97 17.62
N SER A 16 -1.79 -6.85 18.33
CA SER A 16 -3.04 -6.37 17.77
C SER A 16 -3.23 -4.90 18.13
N LYS A 17 -3.40 -4.03 17.13
CA LYS A 17 -3.78 -2.63 17.31
C LYS A 17 -5.28 -2.45 17.51
N GLY A 18 -6.08 -3.45 17.11
CA GLY A 18 -7.54 -3.43 17.15
C GLY A 18 -8.15 -4.62 16.45
N ARG A 19 -9.46 -4.57 16.18
CA ARG A 19 -10.15 -5.65 15.47
C ARG A 19 -9.63 -5.80 14.05
N ASN A 20 -9.02 -6.94 13.73
CA ASN A 20 -8.41 -7.23 12.43
C ASN A 20 -7.35 -6.20 12.01
N ASP A 21 -6.63 -5.67 13.00
CA ASP A 21 -5.56 -4.70 12.82
C ASP A 21 -4.33 -5.19 13.57
N PHE A 22 -3.31 -5.59 12.83
CA PHE A 22 -2.12 -6.24 13.35
C PHE A 22 -0.86 -5.43 13.01
N VAL A 23 0.11 -5.51 13.89
CA VAL A 23 1.47 -5.05 13.66
C VAL A 23 2.44 -6.16 14.04
N SER A 24 3.45 -6.34 13.24
CA SER A 24 4.54 -7.26 13.52
C SER A 24 5.85 -6.52 13.72
N GLN A 25 6.85 -7.24 14.24
CA GLN A 25 8.21 -6.72 14.32
C GLN A 25 8.74 -6.34 12.93
N ALA A 26 8.28 -6.99 11.84
CA ALA A 26 8.68 -6.67 10.49
C ALA A 26 8.23 -5.26 10.07
N ASP A 27 6.99 -4.85 10.44
CA ASP A 27 6.46 -3.50 10.19
C ASP A 27 7.33 -2.45 10.89
N ILE A 28 7.56 -2.64 12.20
CA ILE A 28 8.31 -1.70 13.05
C ILE A 28 9.75 -1.54 12.55
N GLU A 29 10.43 -2.64 12.23
CA GLU A 29 11.82 -2.58 11.77
C GLU A 29 11.94 -2.06 10.34
N ALA A 30 10.96 -2.33 9.48
CA ALA A 30 10.92 -1.75 8.14
C ALA A 30 10.71 -0.23 8.21
N GLU A 31 9.77 0.24 9.04
CA GLU A 31 9.56 1.67 9.27
C GLU A 31 10.82 2.33 9.81
N ARG A 32 11.44 1.76 10.85
CA ARG A 32 12.66 2.29 11.43
C ARG A 32 13.78 2.44 10.39
N ALA A 33 13.97 1.44 9.52
CA ALA A 33 14.99 1.49 8.48
C ALA A 33 14.72 2.59 7.45
N ILE A 34 13.44 2.80 7.08
CA ILE A 34 13.02 3.89 6.19
C ILE A 34 13.27 5.24 6.86
N LEU A 35 12.84 5.40 8.10
CA LEU A 35 12.97 6.65 8.88
C LEU A 35 14.42 7.03 9.07
N GLU A 36 15.32 6.08 9.39
CA GLU A 36 16.77 6.34 9.56
C GLU A 36 17.36 6.98 8.30
N ILE A 37 16.97 6.51 7.12
CA ILE A 37 17.45 7.07 5.85
C ILE A 37 16.84 8.45 5.60
N LEU A 38 15.53 8.59 5.79
CA LEU A 38 14.81 9.83 5.46
C LEU A 38 15.19 10.97 6.41
N THR A 39 15.23 10.74 7.71
CA THR A 39 15.57 11.78 8.70
C THR A 39 17.02 12.25 8.57
N LYS A 40 17.92 11.34 8.20
CA LYS A 40 19.31 11.71 7.91
C LYS A 40 19.45 12.55 6.64
N ALA A 41 18.68 12.22 5.59
CA ALA A 41 18.75 12.91 4.31
C ALA A 41 17.94 14.23 4.30
N TYR A 42 16.85 14.28 5.06
CA TYR A 42 15.87 15.36 5.09
C TYR A 42 15.44 15.70 6.51
N PRO A 43 16.34 16.25 7.36
CA PRO A 43 16.10 16.44 8.80
C PRO A 43 14.96 17.42 9.12
N ASP A 44 14.62 18.33 8.20
CA ASP A 44 13.59 19.35 8.38
C ASP A 44 12.22 18.91 7.87
N HIS A 45 12.09 17.71 7.29
CA HIS A 45 10.81 17.21 6.79
C HIS A 45 9.96 16.62 7.92
N GLY A 46 8.65 16.81 7.84
CA GLY A 46 7.68 16.09 8.68
C GLY A 46 7.55 14.63 8.27
N ILE A 47 6.99 13.84 9.17
CA ILE A 47 6.74 12.41 8.98
C ILE A 47 5.31 12.12 9.39
N LEU A 48 4.64 11.27 8.61
CA LEU A 48 3.39 10.61 8.96
C LEU A 48 3.57 9.13 8.62
N ALA A 49 3.88 8.34 9.64
CA ALA A 49 4.17 6.93 9.50
C ALA A 49 3.11 6.10 10.24
N GLU A 50 2.87 4.87 9.77
CA GLU A 50 1.79 4.03 10.28
C GLU A 50 2.06 3.57 11.72
N GLU A 51 3.31 3.24 12.04
CA GLU A 51 3.68 2.66 13.32
C GLU A 51 4.07 3.71 14.36
N SER A 52 4.92 4.66 13.99
CA SER A 52 5.42 5.72 14.90
C SER A 52 4.54 6.97 14.94
N GLY A 53 3.56 7.10 14.03
CA GLY A 53 2.63 8.21 13.98
C GLY A 53 3.21 9.46 13.31
N ALA A 54 2.77 10.65 13.76
CA ALA A 54 3.10 11.92 13.15
C ALA A 54 4.23 12.64 13.88
N GLN A 55 5.17 13.18 13.11
CA GLN A 55 6.20 14.13 13.56
C GLN A 55 6.08 15.39 12.71
N GLU A 56 5.94 16.53 13.36
CA GLU A 56 5.90 17.82 12.68
C GLU A 56 7.24 18.16 12.02
N GLY A 57 7.17 18.89 10.90
CA GLY A 57 8.34 19.37 10.16
C GLY A 57 7.99 20.57 9.30
N GLY A 58 8.83 20.87 8.31
CA GLY A 58 8.65 21.97 7.39
C GLY A 58 7.54 21.75 6.34
N ASP A 59 7.73 22.33 5.16
CA ASP A 59 6.73 22.29 4.06
C ASP A 59 6.49 20.87 3.52
N TYR A 60 7.46 19.95 3.68
CA TYR A 60 7.40 18.59 3.17
C TYR A 60 7.09 17.59 4.28
N THR A 61 6.25 16.60 3.98
CA THR A 61 5.90 15.51 4.89
C THR A 61 6.00 14.18 4.14
N TRP A 62 6.76 13.25 4.70
CA TRP A 62 6.80 11.86 4.27
C TRP A 62 5.60 11.10 4.83
N VAL A 63 4.90 10.37 3.98
CA VAL A 63 3.79 9.49 4.36
C VAL A 63 4.25 8.07 4.09
N ILE A 64 4.28 7.23 5.13
CA ILE A 64 4.95 5.93 5.09
C ILE A 64 4.00 4.86 5.61
N ASP A 65 3.80 3.83 4.80
CA ASP A 65 3.24 2.54 5.17
C ASP A 65 4.34 1.49 4.90
N PRO A 66 4.98 0.98 5.96
CA PRO A 66 6.13 0.09 5.83
C PRO A 66 5.77 -1.30 5.34
N LEU A 67 4.52 -1.74 5.52
CA LEU A 67 4.04 -3.07 5.12
C LEU A 67 2.53 -3.09 4.88
N ASP A 68 2.07 -2.51 3.77
CA ASP A 68 0.68 -2.67 3.32
C ASP A 68 0.38 -4.14 3.03
N GLY A 69 -0.61 -4.67 3.74
CA GLY A 69 -0.95 -6.07 3.69
C GLY A 69 -0.34 -6.90 4.82
N THR A 70 -0.15 -6.34 6.02
CA THR A 70 0.38 -7.03 7.21
C THR A 70 -0.31 -8.36 7.48
N THR A 71 -1.65 -8.43 7.36
CA THR A 71 -2.39 -9.70 7.50
C THR A 71 -1.95 -10.74 6.47
N ASN A 72 -1.76 -10.35 5.22
CA ASN A 72 -1.26 -11.25 4.17
C ASN A 72 0.14 -11.76 4.52
N PHE A 73 1.01 -10.84 4.90
CA PHE A 73 2.38 -11.15 5.29
C PHE A 73 2.42 -12.18 6.42
N LEU A 74 1.66 -11.96 7.50
CA LEU A 74 1.59 -12.87 8.66
C LEU A 74 1.11 -14.29 8.32
N HIS A 75 0.34 -14.44 7.24
CA HIS A 75 -0.15 -15.72 6.76
C HIS A 75 0.67 -16.29 5.59
N GLY A 76 1.82 -15.68 5.23
CA GLY A 76 2.61 -16.08 4.08
C GLY A 76 1.87 -15.93 2.75
N PHE A 77 0.80 -15.10 2.71
CA PHE A 77 0.08 -14.84 1.47
C PHE A 77 0.84 -13.81 0.63
N PRO A 78 1.24 -14.14 -0.62
CA PRO A 78 2.28 -13.42 -1.35
C PRO A 78 1.79 -12.13 -2.03
N VAL A 79 1.08 -11.28 -1.29
CA VAL A 79 0.61 -9.95 -1.73
C VAL A 79 0.75 -8.96 -0.59
N PHE A 80 1.80 -8.21 -0.60
CA PHE A 80 2.08 -7.10 0.32
C PHE A 80 3.08 -6.14 -0.34
N GLY A 81 3.15 -4.92 0.14
CA GLY A 81 4.02 -3.90 -0.43
C GLY A 81 4.45 -2.86 0.58
N ILE A 82 5.38 -2.01 0.16
CA ILE A 82 5.85 -0.84 0.88
C ILE A 82 5.36 0.39 0.14
N SER A 83 4.74 1.33 0.84
CA SER A 83 4.27 2.58 0.25
C SER A 83 4.92 3.78 0.92
N VAL A 84 5.59 4.61 0.13
CA VAL A 84 6.22 5.85 0.61
C VAL A 84 5.84 6.99 -0.32
N GLY A 85 5.25 8.02 0.25
CA GLY A 85 4.91 9.25 -0.47
C GLY A 85 5.57 10.45 0.18
N VAL A 86 5.77 11.52 -0.59
CA VAL A 86 6.11 12.83 -0.03
C VAL A 86 5.14 13.88 -0.52
N THR A 87 4.62 14.65 0.42
CA THR A 87 3.75 15.78 0.15
C THR A 87 4.48 17.10 0.39
N ARG A 88 4.09 18.13 -0.32
CA ARG A 88 4.44 19.52 -0.02
C ARG A 88 3.16 20.30 0.22
N LYS A 89 2.99 20.84 1.43
CA LYS A 89 1.78 21.58 1.81
C LYS A 89 0.51 20.77 1.51
N ASN A 90 0.50 19.51 1.88
CA ASN A 90 -0.57 18.52 1.65
C ASN A 90 -0.85 18.17 0.17
N ILE A 91 0.04 18.51 -0.75
CA ILE A 91 -0.06 18.12 -2.16
C ILE A 91 0.99 17.06 -2.43
N ILE A 92 0.58 15.90 -2.95
CA ILE A 92 1.51 14.80 -3.28
C ILE A 92 2.45 15.24 -4.40
N GLU A 93 3.76 15.15 -4.16
CA GLU A 93 4.81 15.47 -5.13
C GLU A 93 5.46 14.22 -5.70
N HIS A 94 5.76 13.23 -4.86
CA HIS A 94 6.37 11.97 -5.28
C HIS A 94 5.76 10.80 -4.54
N GLY A 95 5.80 9.63 -5.14
CA GLY A 95 5.37 8.39 -4.51
C GLY A 95 6.14 7.18 -5.03
N VAL A 96 6.33 6.21 -4.15
CA VAL A 96 6.92 4.91 -4.44
C VAL A 96 6.02 3.85 -3.84
N VAL A 97 5.71 2.80 -4.62
CA VAL A 97 5.15 1.55 -4.12
C VAL A 97 6.09 0.44 -4.57
N TYR A 98 6.51 -0.42 -3.64
CA TYR A 98 7.42 -1.51 -3.94
C TYR A 98 6.82 -2.85 -3.53
N ASP A 99 6.72 -3.76 -4.49
CA ASP A 99 6.40 -5.17 -4.28
C ASP A 99 7.71 -5.95 -4.15
N PRO A 100 8.10 -6.36 -2.94
CA PRO A 100 9.40 -7.01 -2.72
C PRO A 100 9.46 -8.45 -3.23
N LEU A 101 8.31 -9.11 -3.44
CA LEU A 101 8.28 -10.48 -3.94
C LEU A 101 8.47 -10.56 -5.46
N ARG A 102 8.02 -9.51 -6.17
CA ARG A 102 8.14 -9.42 -7.64
C ARG A 102 9.28 -8.54 -8.10
N ASP A 103 9.95 -7.88 -7.16
CA ASP A 103 10.95 -6.84 -7.43
C ASP A 103 10.39 -5.76 -8.39
N GLU A 104 9.16 -5.33 -8.10
CA GLU A 104 8.45 -4.32 -8.87
C GLU A 104 8.40 -2.99 -8.10
N MET A 105 9.13 -2.00 -8.60
CA MET A 105 9.16 -0.66 -8.04
C MET A 105 8.33 0.28 -8.91
N PHE A 106 7.19 0.69 -8.40
CA PHE A 106 6.34 1.72 -9.01
C PHE A 106 6.73 3.08 -8.45
N THR A 107 7.02 4.02 -9.33
CA THR A 107 7.40 5.39 -8.94
C THR A 107 6.59 6.41 -9.70
N ALA A 108 6.28 7.53 -9.07
CA ALA A 108 5.63 8.66 -9.72
C ALA A 108 6.15 9.97 -9.16
N SER A 109 6.22 10.98 -10.04
CA SER A 109 6.49 12.36 -9.67
C SER A 109 5.45 13.26 -10.30
N ARG A 110 5.03 14.28 -9.57
CA ARG A 110 4.04 15.24 -10.04
C ARG A 110 4.49 15.88 -11.36
N GLY A 111 3.63 15.82 -12.38
CA GLY A 111 3.96 16.27 -13.73
C GLY A 111 4.92 15.37 -14.53
N GLY A 112 5.59 14.41 -13.87
CA GLY A 112 6.55 13.49 -14.51
C GLY A 112 5.93 12.19 -15.03
N GLY A 113 4.73 11.86 -14.56
CA GLY A 113 4.07 10.58 -14.85
C GLY A 113 4.56 9.45 -13.94
N ALA A 114 4.16 8.21 -14.26
CA ALA A 114 4.47 7.03 -13.48
C ALA A 114 5.32 6.01 -14.24
N GLN A 115 6.09 5.23 -13.49
CA GLN A 115 7.02 4.23 -14.02
C GLN A 115 6.95 2.95 -13.19
N LEU A 116 7.23 1.81 -13.83
CA LEU A 116 7.51 0.52 -13.22
C LEU A 116 8.94 0.11 -13.61
N ASN A 117 9.81 -0.06 -12.62
CA ASN A 117 11.24 -0.38 -12.81
C ASN A 117 11.89 0.54 -13.86
N GLY A 118 11.66 1.85 -13.77
CA GLY A 118 12.19 2.86 -14.68
C GLY A 118 11.50 2.95 -16.04
N ARG A 119 10.54 2.09 -16.35
CA ARG A 119 9.78 2.10 -17.61
C ARG A 119 8.43 2.79 -17.41
N ARG A 120 8.11 3.72 -18.29
CA ARG A 120 6.86 4.47 -18.26
C ARG A 120 5.63 3.55 -18.35
N ILE A 121 4.68 3.73 -17.46
CA ILE A 121 3.41 2.97 -17.41
C ILE A 121 2.20 3.85 -17.76
N ARG A 122 1.10 3.19 -18.09
CA ARG A 122 -0.21 3.78 -18.37
C ARG A 122 -1.29 2.84 -17.86
N VAL A 123 -2.43 3.41 -17.50
CA VAL A 123 -3.65 2.64 -17.21
C VAL A 123 -4.10 1.85 -18.43
N SER A 124 -4.93 0.82 -18.21
CA SER A 124 -5.50 0.02 -19.30
C SER A 124 -6.36 0.85 -20.25
N SER A 125 -6.56 0.34 -21.45
CA SER A 125 -7.50 0.91 -22.45
C SER A 125 -8.94 0.42 -22.25
N THR A 126 -9.21 -0.38 -21.23
CA THR A 126 -10.53 -0.93 -20.90
C THR A 126 -11.52 0.20 -20.64
N ARG A 127 -12.64 0.22 -21.38
CA ARG A 127 -13.66 1.27 -21.35
C ARG A 127 -15.01 0.81 -20.82
N HIS A 128 -15.19 -0.50 -20.65
CA HIS A 128 -16.44 -1.13 -20.25
C HIS A 128 -16.20 -2.06 -19.05
N LEU A 129 -17.27 -2.30 -18.28
CA LEU A 129 -17.20 -3.17 -17.10
C LEU A 129 -17.02 -4.65 -17.48
N GLU A 130 -17.63 -5.11 -18.56
CA GLU A 130 -17.65 -6.52 -18.95
C GLU A 130 -16.25 -7.15 -19.03
N PRO A 131 -15.23 -6.55 -19.69
CA PRO A 131 -13.87 -7.08 -19.69
C PRO A 131 -13.03 -6.61 -18.49
N ALA A 132 -13.57 -5.80 -17.57
CA ALA A 132 -12.81 -5.23 -16.48
C ALA A 132 -12.58 -6.23 -15.34
N LEU A 133 -11.36 -6.30 -14.84
CA LEU A 133 -11.02 -6.92 -13.57
C LEU A 133 -11.00 -5.84 -12.48
N LEU A 134 -11.81 -6.02 -11.43
CA LEU A 134 -11.91 -5.05 -10.34
C LEU A 134 -11.10 -5.49 -9.12
N GLY A 135 -10.45 -4.53 -8.45
CA GLY A 135 -9.92 -4.69 -7.10
C GLY A 135 -10.90 -4.15 -6.06
N THR A 136 -10.96 -4.77 -4.88
CA THR A 136 -11.81 -4.30 -3.78
C THR A 136 -11.17 -4.56 -2.43
N GLY A 137 -11.65 -3.86 -1.39
CA GLY A 137 -11.41 -4.15 0.02
C GLY A 137 -12.69 -4.56 0.72
N PHE A 138 -12.60 -5.30 1.83
CA PHE A 138 -13.74 -5.62 2.68
C PHE A 138 -13.82 -4.63 3.86
N PRO A 139 -14.98 -4.04 4.16
CA PRO A 139 -15.13 -3.07 5.23
C PRO A 139 -15.28 -3.73 6.61
N PHE A 140 -14.42 -4.67 6.97
CA PHE A 140 -14.53 -5.42 8.23
C PHE A 140 -14.14 -4.60 9.47
N ARG A 141 -13.50 -3.46 9.33
CA ARG A 141 -13.21 -2.50 10.42
C ARG A 141 -14.42 -1.60 10.70
N GLU A 142 -15.21 -1.24 9.70
CA GLU A 142 -16.38 -0.36 9.80
C GLU A 142 -17.65 -1.08 9.36
N LEU A 143 -18.27 -1.81 10.29
CA LEU A 143 -19.41 -2.68 10.00
C LEU A 143 -20.66 -1.94 9.47
N LYS A 144 -20.78 -0.63 9.75
CA LYS A 144 -21.92 0.18 9.28
C LYS A 144 -21.96 0.33 7.76
N VAL A 145 -20.82 0.17 7.08
CA VAL A 145 -20.75 0.29 5.62
C VAL A 145 -20.80 -1.06 4.89
N ILE A 146 -21.00 -2.17 5.62
CA ILE A 146 -21.10 -3.50 5.00
C ILE A 146 -22.28 -3.58 4.04
N GLU A 147 -23.45 -3.12 4.44
CA GLU A 147 -24.65 -3.22 3.61
C GLU A 147 -24.54 -2.42 2.28
N PRO A 148 -24.18 -1.13 2.27
CA PRO A 148 -23.94 -0.42 1.01
C PRO A 148 -22.80 -1.04 0.18
N TRP A 149 -21.75 -1.58 0.82
CA TRP A 149 -20.69 -2.29 0.13
C TRP A 149 -21.22 -3.56 -0.55
N MET A 150 -22.01 -4.39 0.15
CA MET A 150 -22.62 -5.60 -0.40
C MET A 150 -23.51 -5.30 -1.59
N ARG A 151 -24.34 -4.25 -1.54
CA ARG A 151 -25.17 -3.82 -2.67
C ARG A 151 -24.32 -3.43 -3.88
N THR A 152 -23.19 -2.74 -3.66
CA THR A 152 -22.28 -2.37 -4.73
C THR A 152 -21.64 -3.61 -5.34
N PHE A 153 -21.18 -4.55 -4.50
CA PHE A 153 -20.58 -5.80 -4.93
C PHE A 153 -21.55 -6.64 -5.76
N GLU A 154 -22.78 -6.83 -5.28
CA GLU A 154 -23.83 -7.57 -5.97
C GLU A 154 -24.18 -6.95 -7.34
N ALA A 155 -24.24 -5.62 -7.42
CA ALA A 155 -24.52 -4.90 -8.65
C ALA A 155 -23.41 -5.01 -9.70
N LEU A 156 -22.14 -5.14 -9.28
CA LEU A 156 -20.97 -5.18 -10.15
C LEU A 156 -20.55 -6.60 -10.55
N LEU A 157 -20.75 -7.58 -9.65
CA LEU A 157 -20.30 -8.95 -9.85
C LEU A 157 -20.75 -9.56 -11.22
N PRO A 158 -22.02 -9.46 -11.65
CA PRO A 158 -22.45 -10.04 -12.92
C PRO A 158 -22.03 -9.23 -14.15
N LYS A 159 -21.44 -8.05 -13.98
CA LYS A 159 -21.13 -7.11 -15.07
C LYS A 159 -19.63 -7.02 -15.39
N THR A 160 -18.79 -7.77 -14.69
CA THR A 160 -17.33 -7.66 -14.81
C THR A 160 -16.69 -9.01 -15.10
N ALA A 161 -15.48 -9.02 -15.62
CA ALA A 161 -14.70 -10.24 -15.83
C ALA A 161 -14.33 -10.93 -14.51
N GLY A 162 -14.37 -10.21 -13.41
CA GLY A 162 -14.13 -10.74 -12.08
C GLY A 162 -13.73 -9.68 -11.08
N ILE A 163 -13.76 -10.06 -9.79
CA ILE A 163 -13.39 -9.19 -8.69
C ILE A 163 -12.28 -9.86 -7.88
N ARG A 164 -11.30 -9.10 -7.46
CA ARG A 164 -10.17 -9.54 -6.61
C ARG A 164 -10.17 -8.76 -5.30
N ARG A 165 -9.92 -9.45 -4.21
CA ARG A 165 -9.61 -8.86 -2.91
C ARG A 165 -8.21 -9.32 -2.53
N THR A 166 -7.22 -8.58 -2.97
CA THR A 166 -5.80 -8.96 -2.83
C THR A 166 -5.29 -8.73 -1.41
N GLY A 167 -5.76 -7.68 -0.75
CA GLY A 167 -5.46 -7.40 0.66
C GLY A 167 -4.31 -6.41 0.88
N ALA A 168 -3.76 -5.83 -0.19
CA ALA A 168 -2.77 -4.76 -0.16
C ALA A 168 -3.22 -3.65 -1.12
N ALA A 169 -3.72 -2.55 -0.59
CA ALA A 169 -4.36 -1.49 -1.38
C ALA A 169 -3.34 -0.73 -2.25
N SER A 170 -2.12 -0.54 -1.76
CA SER A 170 -1.05 0.11 -2.52
C SER A 170 -0.70 -0.68 -3.79
N ILE A 171 -0.64 -2.01 -3.69
CA ILE A 171 -0.39 -2.91 -4.82
C ILE A 171 -1.56 -2.88 -5.80
N ASP A 172 -2.81 -2.93 -5.32
CA ASP A 172 -4.00 -2.82 -6.17
C ASP A 172 -3.98 -1.52 -7.00
N LEU A 173 -3.71 -0.39 -6.36
CA LEU A 173 -3.63 0.92 -7.01
C LEU A 173 -2.45 1.01 -8.00
N ALA A 174 -1.30 0.44 -7.66
CA ALA A 174 -0.13 0.38 -8.54
C ALA A 174 -0.43 -0.49 -9.79
N TYR A 175 -1.17 -1.58 -9.63
CA TYR A 175 -1.59 -2.42 -10.74
C TYR A 175 -2.56 -1.68 -11.67
N VAL A 176 -3.53 -0.94 -11.16
CA VAL A 176 -4.39 -0.08 -11.97
C VAL A 176 -3.56 0.95 -12.75
N ALA A 177 -2.61 1.60 -12.09
CA ALA A 177 -1.74 2.59 -12.73
C ALA A 177 -0.87 2.00 -13.85
N SER A 178 -0.55 0.69 -13.78
CA SER A 178 0.25 -0.04 -14.78
C SER A 178 -0.59 -0.75 -15.86
N GLY A 179 -1.94 -0.65 -15.78
CA GLY A 179 -2.84 -1.22 -16.78
C GLY A 179 -3.18 -2.69 -16.57
N ARG A 180 -2.99 -3.20 -15.36
CA ARG A 180 -3.34 -4.58 -14.95
C ARG A 180 -4.76 -4.70 -14.46
#